data_4bf1d384acc70689a3a78fe7b31e1d11
#
_entry.id   4bf1d384acc70689a3a78fe7b31e1d11
#
_cell.length_a   1.000
_cell.length_b   1.000
_cell.length_c   1.000
_cell.angle_alpha   90.00
_cell.angle_beta   90.00
_cell.angle_gamma   90.00
#
_symmetry.space_group_name_H-M   'P 1'
#
loop_
_entity.id
_entity.type
_entity.pdbx_description
1 polymer ?
#
loop_
_entity_poly.entity_id
_entity_poly.type
_entity_poly.pdbx_seq_one_letter_code
_entity_poly.pdbx_strand_id
1 'polypeptide(L)'
;MTPPEPLPAAAPDPGLDAGDGIWTTPSGGTLATLVINLDRSPERLAAMGERLRLLGLPWRRVQAVDGPALPGWPLGSVDEAGYARWHGKPVAAGEVGCYLSHLKALRAFVDGGASHLLLLEDDAWPGPGCRAVVEALLREARRWDVVKLSGFHRGSPAAVAELLPGWRLAVPFSRQGNTAALMFNRAAAQAALQALAPMRLPYDHALERPWSYGQRLRIVAPSPVHAQDGSPSTISGGRTRKFRWVQRLPTHAFRVRNEAQRLAWALGQWLSARSS
;
A
#
# COMPACT_ATOMS: atom_id res chain seq x y z
N MET A 1 10.41 -4.07 -27.25
CA MET A 1 10.29 -3.13 -26.11
C MET A 1 11.22 -3.65 -25.03
N THR A 2 12.32 -2.94 -24.81
CA THR A 2 13.28 -3.26 -23.74
C THR A 2 12.59 -3.04 -22.39
N PRO A 3 12.73 -3.94 -21.41
CA PRO A 3 12.18 -3.73 -20.09
C PRO A 3 12.76 -2.45 -19.46
N PRO A 4 12.01 -1.71 -18.63
CA PRO A 4 12.51 -0.52 -17.98
C PRO A 4 13.71 -0.88 -17.09
N GLU A 5 14.72 0.01 -17.12
CA GLU A 5 15.93 -0.13 -16.32
C GLU A 5 15.58 -0.28 -14.83
N PRO A 6 16.15 -1.25 -14.11
CA PRO A 6 15.84 -1.44 -12.70
C PRO A 6 16.23 -0.19 -11.90
N LEU A 7 15.33 0.24 -11.01
CA LEU A 7 15.64 1.28 -10.03
C LEU A 7 16.93 0.87 -9.27
N PRO A 8 17.87 1.81 -9.02
CA PRO A 8 19.12 1.51 -8.35
C PRO A 8 18.86 0.81 -7.00
N ALA A 9 19.62 -0.24 -6.72
CA ALA A 9 19.57 -0.95 -5.46
C ALA A 9 19.80 0.03 -4.31
N ALA A 10 18.94 -0.03 -3.29
CA ALA A 10 19.08 0.78 -2.09
C ALA A 10 20.38 0.41 -1.37
N ALA A 11 21.27 1.38 -1.17
CA ALA A 11 22.40 1.19 -0.27
C ALA A 11 21.89 0.86 1.15
N PRO A 12 22.55 -0.03 1.90
CA PRO A 12 22.18 -0.29 3.29
C PRO A 12 22.34 0.98 4.12
N ASP A 13 21.29 1.36 4.84
CA ASP A 13 21.28 2.51 5.75
C ASP A 13 22.07 2.14 7.02
N PRO A 14 23.20 2.82 7.33
CA PRO A 14 23.97 2.53 8.52
C PRO A 14 23.32 3.22 9.73
N GLY A 15 22.60 2.48 10.54
CA GLY A 15 22.37 2.86 11.91
C GLY A 15 20.95 3.11 12.38
N LEU A 16 20.23 2.05 12.53
CA LEU A 16 19.30 1.84 13.66
C LEU A 16 19.26 0.33 13.88
N ASP A 17 19.49 -0.12 15.11
CA ASP A 17 19.48 -1.53 15.55
C ASP A 17 18.05 -2.13 15.45
N ALA A 18 17.55 -2.25 14.24
CA ALA A 18 16.23 -2.76 13.93
C ALA A 18 16.27 -4.22 13.46
N GLY A 19 17.42 -4.89 13.58
CA GLY A 19 17.62 -6.24 13.07
C GLY A 19 17.47 -6.28 11.53
N ASP A 20 17.29 -7.49 10.98
CA ASP A 20 17.00 -7.69 9.56
C ASP A 20 15.56 -7.30 9.16
N GLY A 21 14.74 -6.85 10.14
CA GLY A 21 13.32 -6.52 9.94
C GLY A 21 12.45 -7.75 9.69
N ILE A 22 12.98 -8.94 9.93
CA ILE A 22 12.27 -10.19 9.70
C ILE A 22 11.87 -10.82 11.04
N TRP A 23 10.61 -11.17 11.13
CA TRP A 23 10.05 -11.90 12.25
C TRP A 23 9.59 -13.29 11.79
N THR A 24 10.06 -14.33 12.47
CA THR A 24 9.56 -15.69 12.26
C THR A 24 8.32 -15.91 13.13
N THR A 25 7.22 -16.21 12.50
CA THR A 25 5.94 -16.43 13.17
C THR A 25 5.92 -17.81 13.85
N PRO A 26 5.09 -18.01 14.89
CA PRO A 26 4.93 -19.33 15.53
C PRO A 26 4.51 -20.45 14.55
N SER A 27 3.87 -20.09 13.43
CA SER A 27 3.47 -21.02 12.35
C SER A 27 4.56 -21.32 11.33
N GLY A 28 5.78 -20.80 11.51
CA GLY A 28 6.94 -21.03 10.63
C GLY A 28 7.01 -20.13 9.41
N GLY A 29 6.04 -19.22 9.21
CA GLY A 29 6.12 -18.18 8.18
C GLY A 29 7.03 -17.03 8.61
N THR A 30 7.53 -16.27 7.65
CA THR A 30 8.39 -15.10 7.91
C THR A 30 7.68 -13.82 7.46
N LEU A 31 7.70 -12.78 8.32
CA LEU A 31 7.17 -11.46 8.04
C LEU A 31 8.32 -10.45 7.99
N ALA A 32 8.48 -9.76 6.87
CA ALA A 32 9.30 -8.55 6.80
C ALA A 32 8.44 -7.33 7.16
N THR A 33 8.92 -6.46 8.04
CA THR A 33 8.29 -5.16 8.30
C THR A 33 9.16 -4.07 7.70
N LEU A 34 8.63 -3.34 6.73
CA LEU A 34 9.31 -2.25 6.05
C LEU A 34 8.60 -0.92 6.34
N VAL A 35 9.38 0.10 6.67
CA VAL A 35 8.90 1.47 6.90
C VAL A 35 9.43 2.39 5.82
N ILE A 36 8.52 2.98 5.03
CA ILE A 36 8.85 4.00 4.03
C ILE A 36 9.00 5.34 4.75
N ASN A 37 10.17 5.98 4.60
CA ASN A 37 10.44 7.28 5.23
C ASN A 37 11.38 8.13 4.39
N LEU A 38 11.09 9.43 4.30
CA LEU A 38 11.93 10.44 3.66
C LEU A 38 13.10 10.84 4.54
N ASP A 39 14.28 11.09 3.96
CA ASP A 39 15.49 11.50 4.71
C ASP A 39 15.28 12.78 5.51
N ARG A 40 14.42 13.67 5.03
CA ARG A 40 14.10 14.94 5.71
C ARG A 40 13.14 14.80 6.90
N SER A 41 12.67 13.58 7.22
CA SER A 41 11.72 13.33 8.32
C SER A 41 12.25 12.30 9.33
N PRO A 42 13.44 12.51 9.92
CA PRO A 42 14.05 11.56 10.86
C PRO A 42 13.23 11.42 12.15
N GLU A 43 12.54 12.47 12.59
CA GLU A 43 11.67 12.46 13.76
C GLU A 43 10.47 11.50 13.59
N ARG A 44 9.89 11.41 12.38
CA ARG A 44 8.82 10.46 12.09
C ARG A 44 9.32 9.02 12.11
N LEU A 45 10.54 8.80 11.57
CA LEU A 45 11.17 7.50 11.62
C LEU A 45 11.43 7.04 13.05
N ALA A 46 11.95 7.94 13.90
CA ALA A 46 12.20 7.66 15.31
C ALA A 46 10.90 7.32 16.07
N ALA A 47 9.83 8.10 15.86
CA ALA A 47 8.52 7.86 16.47
C ALA A 47 7.92 6.52 16.03
N MET A 48 8.00 6.19 14.73
CA MET A 48 7.56 4.91 14.20
C MET A 48 8.39 3.76 14.76
N GLY A 49 9.72 3.91 14.83
CA GLY A 49 10.62 2.90 15.38
C GLY A 49 10.30 2.57 16.83
N GLU A 50 10.09 3.58 17.67
CA GLU A 50 9.71 3.38 19.07
C GLU A 50 8.36 2.66 19.18
N ARG A 51 7.39 3.00 18.35
CA ARG A 51 6.09 2.34 18.33
C ARG A 51 6.19 0.86 17.93
N LEU A 52 6.96 0.55 16.91
CA LEU A 52 7.16 -0.83 16.46
C LEU A 52 7.94 -1.64 17.50
N ARG A 53 8.90 -1.01 18.19
CA ARG A 53 9.62 -1.61 19.34
C ARG A 53 8.64 -1.98 20.46
N LEU A 54 7.73 -1.09 20.84
CA LEU A 54 6.69 -1.37 21.86
C LEU A 54 5.74 -2.49 21.44
N LEU A 55 5.48 -2.62 20.15
CA LEU A 55 4.69 -3.72 19.61
C LEU A 55 5.51 -5.02 19.43
N GLY A 56 6.82 -4.98 19.66
CA GLY A 56 7.71 -6.11 19.46
C GLY A 56 7.80 -6.55 17.99
N LEU A 57 7.64 -5.64 17.05
CA LEU A 57 7.78 -5.88 15.62
C LEU A 57 9.15 -5.40 15.15
N PRO A 58 10.08 -6.30 14.80
CA PRO A 58 11.32 -5.91 14.15
C PRO A 58 11.01 -5.28 12.80
N TRP A 59 11.77 -4.24 12.41
CA TRP A 59 11.50 -3.50 11.19
C TRP A 59 12.78 -3.01 10.52
N ARG A 60 12.68 -2.64 9.25
CA ARG A 60 13.75 -2.01 8.47
C ARG A 60 13.20 -0.81 7.71
N ARG A 61 14.00 0.24 7.61
CA ARG A 61 13.70 1.41 6.80
C ARG A 61 13.84 1.11 5.31
N VAL A 62 12.94 1.67 4.53
CA VAL A 62 13.10 1.88 3.09
C VAL A 62 13.13 3.37 2.83
N GLN A 63 14.27 3.87 2.37
CA GLN A 63 14.41 5.27 1.98
C GLN A 63 13.40 5.61 0.90
N ALA A 64 12.51 6.55 1.18
CA ALA A 64 11.49 7.01 0.26
C ALA A 64 12.10 7.80 -0.91
N VAL A 65 11.42 7.79 -2.03
CA VAL A 65 11.74 8.65 -3.18
C VAL A 65 11.15 10.04 -2.92
N ASP A 66 12.00 11.05 -2.86
CA ASP A 66 11.56 12.44 -2.77
C ASP A 66 11.17 12.96 -4.16
N GLY A 67 9.89 12.82 -4.49
CA GLY A 67 9.37 13.20 -5.81
C GLY A 67 9.71 14.64 -6.22
N PRO A 68 9.54 15.66 -5.37
CA PRO A 68 9.98 17.03 -5.64
C PRO A 68 11.47 17.20 -5.93
N ALA A 69 12.33 16.34 -5.41
CA ALA A 69 13.77 16.39 -5.63
C ALA A 69 14.22 15.67 -6.92
N LEU A 70 13.33 14.98 -7.62
CA LEU A 70 13.66 14.32 -8.87
C LEU A 70 13.86 15.33 -9.99
N PRO A 71 14.95 15.23 -10.78
CA PRO A 71 15.19 16.10 -11.94
C PRO A 71 14.21 15.85 -13.09
N GLY A 72 13.46 14.76 -13.02
CA GLY A 72 12.44 14.30 -13.96
C GLY A 72 11.96 12.92 -13.56
N TRP A 73 10.91 12.43 -14.23
CA TRP A 73 10.43 11.07 -13.94
C TRP A 73 11.38 10.03 -14.54
N PRO A 74 11.74 8.96 -13.80
CA PRO A 74 12.49 7.85 -14.39
C PRO A 74 11.78 7.32 -15.63
N LEU A 75 12.56 7.00 -16.67
CA LEU A 75 12.01 6.57 -17.95
C LEU A 75 11.03 5.40 -17.79
N GLY A 76 9.84 5.56 -18.37
CA GLY A 76 8.81 4.53 -18.31
C GLY A 76 8.12 4.37 -16.94
N SER A 77 8.44 5.19 -15.94
CA SER A 77 7.82 5.08 -14.61
C SER A 77 6.44 5.75 -14.51
N VAL A 78 6.17 6.75 -15.34
CA VAL A 78 4.92 7.53 -15.32
C VAL A 78 4.35 7.64 -16.73
N ASP A 79 3.06 7.29 -16.88
CA ASP A 79 2.25 7.56 -18.06
C ASP A 79 1.39 8.80 -17.78
N GLU A 80 1.95 9.99 -18.04
CA GLU A 80 1.27 11.27 -17.76
C GLU A 80 -0.04 11.41 -18.54
N ALA A 81 -0.08 10.95 -19.79
CA ALA A 81 -1.29 11.00 -20.62
C ALA A 81 -2.38 10.08 -20.05
N GLY A 82 -2.02 8.87 -19.67
CA GLY A 82 -2.90 7.93 -18.98
C GLY A 82 -3.38 8.46 -17.63
N TYR A 83 -2.48 9.06 -16.85
CA TYR A 83 -2.80 9.67 -15.57
C TYR A 83 -3.80 10.83 -15.74
N ALA A 84 -3.52 11.76 -16.65
CA ALA A 84 -4.42 12.87 -16.97
C ALA A 84 -5.82 12.38 -17.39
N ARG A 85 -5.87 11.35 -18.22
CA ARG A 85 -7.11 10.76 -18.72
C ARG A 85 -7.93 10.06 -17.63
N TRP A 86 -7.28 9.30 -16.73
CA TRP A 86 -7.98 8.47 -15.74
C TRP A 86 -8.19 9.19 -14.41
N HIS A 87 -7.24 10.03 -13.99
CA HIS A 87 -7.34 10.77 -12.74
C HIS A 87 -7.96 12.17 -12.90
N GLY A 88 -7.78 12.80 -14.07
CA GLY A 88 -8.38 14.10 -14.39
C GLY A 88 -7.66 15.28 -13.78
N LYS A 89 -6.34 15.13 -13.56
CA LYS A 89 -5.42 16.15 -13.05
C LYS A 89 -4.03 15.94 -13.69
N PRO A 90 -3.15 16.95 -13.67
CA PRO A 90 -1.71 16.74 -13.87
C PRO A 90 -1.12 15.84 -12.79
N VAL A 91 -0.03 15.17 -13.11
CA VAL A 91 0.77 14.40 -12.15
C VAL A 91 1.41 15.35 -11.14
N ALA A 92 1.36 15.00 -9.86
CA ALA A 92 2.05 15.73 -8.79
C ALA A 92 3.32 15.00 -8.36
N ALA A 93 4.39 15.75 -8.15
CA ALA A 93 5.70 15.19 -7.78
C ALA A 93 5.63 14.34 -6.49
N GLY A 94 4.90 14.79 -5.47
CA GLY A 94 4.70 14.02 -4.25
C GLY A 94 3.96 12.69 -4.47
N GLU A 95 3.00 12.65 -5.41
CA GLU A 95 2.29 11.42 -5.78
C GLU A 95 3.22 10.43 -6.50
N VAL A 96 4.15 10.94 -7.34
CA VAL A 96 5.18 10.11 -7.98
C VAL A 96 6.15 9.55 -6.95
N GLY A 97 6.62 10.40 -6.03
CA GLY A 97 7.52 9.97 -4.94
C GLY A 97 6.88 8.86 -4.10
N CYS A 98 5.64 9.04 -3.67
CA CYS A 98 4.88 8.01 -2.95
C CYS A 98 4.76 6.71 -3.76
N TYR A 99 4.38 6.81 -5.04
CA TYR A 99 4.23 5.66 -5.93
C TYR A 99 5.52 4.86 -6.07
N LEU A 100 6.62 5.55 -6.40
CA LEU A 100 7.93 4.92 -6.58
C LEU A 100 8.48 4.35 -5.27
N SER A 101 8.20 4.99 -4.12
CA SER A 101 8.58 4.48 -2.80
C SER A 101 7.92 3.15 -2.48
N HIS A 102 6.63 3.01 -2.78
CA HIS A 102 5.91 1.75 -2.60
C HIS A 102 6.46 0.65 -3.52
N LEU A 103 6.71 0.95 -4.81
CA LEU A 103 7.32 -0.03 -5.72
C LEU A 103 8.73 -0.44 -5.26
N LYS A 104 9.54 0.52 -4.77
CA LYS A 104 10.86 0.25 -4.19
C LYS A 104 10.77 -0.69 -2.98
N ALA A 105 9.81 -0.45 -2.09
CA ALA A 105 9.58 -1.31 -0.93
C ALA A 105 9.12 -2.72 -1.32
N LEU A 106 8.21 -2.84 -2.28
CA LEU A 106 7.79 -4.14 -2.81
C LEU A 106 8.97 -4.89 -3.47
N ARG A 107 9.86 -4.18 -4.21
CA ARG A 107 11.05 -4.78 -4.80
C ARG A 107 11.99 -5.29 -3.70
N ALA A 108 12.30 -4.46 -2.70
CA ALA A 108 13.15 -4.86 -1.59
C ALA A 108 12.61 -6.08 -0.82
N PHE A 109 11.29 -6.20 -0.70
CA PHE A 109 10.65 -7.38 -0.13
C PHE A 109 10.79 -8.62 -1.02
N VAL A 110 10.54 -8.48 -2.34
CA VAL A 110 10.63 -9.59 -3.30
C VAL A 110 12.08 -10.08 -3.44
N ASP A 111 13.06 -9.21 -3.36
CA ASP A 111 14.48 -9.57 -3.40
C ASP A 111 14.96 -10.21 -2.08
N GLY A 112 14.21 -10.04 -0.98
CA GLY A 112 14.48 -10.66 0.33
C GLY A 112 13.88 -12.06 0.48
N GLY A 113 14.09 -12.67 1.66
CA GLY A 113 13.71 -14.07 1.97
C GLY A 113 12.31 -14.25 2.60
N ALA A 114 11.65 -13.19 3.06
CA ALA A 114 10.40 -13.29 3.82
C ALA A 114 9.20 -13.74 2.95
N SER A 115 8.26 -14.45 3.56
CA SER A 115 7.04 -14.93 2.89
C SER A 115 5.95 -13.87 2.82
N HIS A 116 5.89 -12.97 3.80
CA HIS A 116 4.91 -11.90 3.93
C HIS A 116 5.59 -10.56 4.23
N LEU A 117 4.93 -9.48 3.88
CA LEU A 117 5.33 -8.11 4.10
C LEU A 117 4.29 -7.36 4.92
N LEU A 118 4.72 -6.65 5.95
CA LEU A 118 4.02 -5.52 6.55
C LEU A 118 4.71 -4.25 6.08
N LEU A 119 4.04 -3.43 5.28
CA LEU A 119 4.54 -2.19 4.74
C LEU A 119 3.84 -1.02 5.41
N LEU A 120 4.60 -0.10 5.98
CA LEU A 120 4.12 1.07 6.71
C LEU A 120 4.71 2.35 6.12
N GLU A 121 3.91 3.41 6.04
CA GLU A 121 4.41 4.78 5.87
C GLU A 121 4.77 5.37 7.25
N ASP A 122 5.67 6.33 7.30
CA ASP A 122 6.21 6.90 8.55
C ASP A 122 5.18 7.74 9.35
N ASP A 123 4.03 8.03 8.76
CA ASP A 123 2.89 8.71 9.40
C ASP A 123 1.76 7.74 9.77
N ALA A 124 1.95 6.45 9.58
CA ALA A 124 1.04 5.44 10.08
C ALA A 124 1.09 5.36 11.62
N TRP A 125 -0.05 5.08 12.24
CA TRP A 125 -0.14 4.93 13.69
C TRP A 125 -0.70 3.56 14.07
N PRO A 126 0.14 2.50 14.14
CA PRO A 126 -0.29 1.18 14.58
C PRO A 126 -0.77 1.22 16.05
N GLY A 127 -2.03 0.80 16.28
CA GLY A 127 -2.61 0.72 17.61
C GLY A 127 -2.08 -0.48 18.42
N PRO A 128 -2.38 -0.55 19.73
CA PRO A 128 -1.88 -1.63 20.61
C PRO A 128 -2.26 -3.04 20.13
N GLY A 129 -3.42 -3.20 19.49
CA GLY A 129 -3.88 -4.49 18.94
C GLY A 129 -3.26 -4.85 17.57
N CYS A 130 -2.46 -3.97 16.96
CA CYS A 130 -1.98 -4.15 15.58
C CYS A 130 -1.18 -5.45 15.43
N ARG A 131 -0.27 -5.77 16.36
CA ARG A 131 0.50 -7.02 16.32
C ARG A 131 -0.40 -8.25 16.35
N ALA A 132 -1.34 -8.31 17.26
CA ALA A 132 -2.26 -9.45 17.37
C ALA A 132 -3.10 -9.64 16.09
N VAL A 133 -3.52 -8.54 15.46
CA VAL A 133 -4.22 -8.56 14.16
C VAL A 133 -3.29 -9.08 13.06
N VAL A 134 -2.04 -8.64 13.00
CA VAL A 134 -1.04 -9.13 12.02
C VAL A 134 -0.82 -10.64 12.20
N GLU A 135 -0.67 -11.12 13.44
CA GLU A 135 -0.56 -12.55 13.73
C GLU A 135 -1.80 -13.35 13.28
N ALA A 136 -3.00 -12.80 13.52
CA ALA A 136 -4.24 -13.41 13.07
C ALA A 136 -4.34 -13.47 11.54
N LEU A 137 -3.92 -12.41 10.85
CA LEU A 137 -3.86 -12.38 9.38
C LEU A 137 -2.90 -13.45 8.83
N LEU A 138 -1.76 -13.66 9.47
CA LEU A 138 -0.81 -14.69 9.05
C LEU A 138 -1.36 -16.11 9.24
N ARG A 139 -2.18 -16.35 10.28
CA ARG A 139 -2.93 -17.61 10.42
C ARG A 139 -3.96 -17.83 9.31
N GLU A 140 -4.57 -16.72 8.85
CA GLU A 140 -5.58 -16.71 7.77
C GLU A 140 -4.96 -16.41 6.37
N ALA A 141 -3.66 -16.64 6.18
CA ALA A 141 -2.93 -16.26 4.96
C ALA A 141 -3.52 -16.83 3.66
N ARG A 142 -4.27 -17.93 3.74
CA ARG A 142 -4.95 -18.51 2.59
C ARG A 142 -6.15 -17.70 2.09
N ARG A 143 -6.66 -16.72 2.86
CA ARG A 143 -7.87 -15.95 2.56
C ARG A 143 -7.60 -14.61 1.89
N TRP A 144 -6.32 -14.20 1.76
CA TRP A 144 -5.94 -12.89 1.25
C TRP A 144 -4.62 -12.94 0.48
N ASP A 145 -4.40 -11.95 -0.36
CA ASP A 145 -3.13 -11.73 -1.06
C ASP A 145 -2.57 -10.34 -0.74
N VAL A 146 -3.47 -9.35 -0.62
CA VAL A 146 -3.18 -7.99 -0.15
C VAL A 146 -4.18 -7.63 0.93
N VAL A 147 -3.72 -7.06 2.05
CA VAL A 147 -4.60 -6.55 3.12
C VAL A 147 -4.28 -5.09 3.39
N LYS A 148 -5.32 -4.26 3.43
CA LYS A 148 -5.21 -2.89 3.95
C LYS A 148 -5.52 -2.90 5.45
N LEU A 149 -4.59 -2.36 6.23
CA LEU A 149 -4.73 -2.19 7.68
C LEU A 149 -5.15 -0.77 8.05
N SER A 150 -5.14 0.15 7.07
CA SER A 150 -5.55 1.56 7.21
C SER A 150 -6.53 1.94 6.10
N GLY A 151 -7.40 2.92 6.37
CA GLY A 151 -8.34 3.46 5.40
C GLY A 151 -9.00 4.73 5.91
N PHE A 152 -9.36 5.64 4.99
CA PHE A 152 -10.09 6.88 5.31
C PHE A 152 -11.59 6.69 5.33
N HIS A 153 -12.11 5.72 4.58
CA HIS A 153 -13.53 5.52 4.41
C HIS A 153 -14.00 4.29 5.18
N ARG A 154 -15.05 4.45 5.96
CA ARG A 154 -15.66 3.33 6.68
C ARG A 154 -16.32 2.33 5.73
N GLY A 155 -16.84 2.80 4.59
CA GLY A 155 -17.46 1.97 3.55
C GLY A 155 -18.44 0.92 4.07
N SER A 156 -18.74 -0.06 3.25
CA SER A 156 -19.55 -1.22 3.61
C SER A 156 -18.76 -2.51 3.33
N PRO A 157 -17.84 -2.90 4.25
CA PRO A 157 -17.08 -4.12 4.07
C PRO A 157 -17.94 -5.34 4.38
N ALA A 158 -17.85 -6.39 3.56
CA ALA A 158 -18.49 -7.67 3.83
C ALA A 158 -17.48 -8.64 4.47
N ALA A 159 -17.75 -9.03 5.71
CA ALA A 159 -16.88 -9.93 6.45
C ALA A 159 -16.78 -11.31 5.77
N VAL A 160 -15.56 -11.87 5.80
CA VAL A 160 -15.26 -13.22 5.30
C VAL A 160 -14.59 -14.10 6.35
N ALA A 161 -14.04 -13.52 7.41
CA ALA A 161 -13.54 -14.23 8.60
C ALA A 161 -13.50 -13.29 9.80
N GLU A 162 -13.67 -13.84 10.99
CA GLU A 162 -13.30 -13.19 12.23
C GLU A 162 -11.81 -13.45 12.50
N LEU A 163 -11.05 -12.40 12.75
CA LEU A 163 -9.62 -12.48 13.06
C LEU A 163 -9.38 -12.60 14.56
N LEU A 164 -10.04 -11.72 15.31
CA LEU A 164 -10.03 -11.60 16.76
C LEU A 164 -11.37 -10.99 17.20
N PRO A 165 -11.78 -11.09 18.47
CA PRO A 165 -12.96 -10.41 18.96
C PRO A 165 -12.95 -8.92 18.59
N GLY A 166 -13.93 -8.52 17.78
CA GLY A 166 -14.07 -7.15 17.29
C GLY A 166 -13.29 -6.80 16.02
N TRP A 167 -12.41 -7.66 15.50
CA TRP A 167 -11.72 -7.46 14.21
C TRP A 167 -12.09 -8.53 13.17
N ARG A 168 -12.41 -8.09 11.99
CA ARG A 168 -12.82 -8.95 10.89
C ARG A 168 -12.00 -8.72 9.64
N LEU A 169 -11.67 -9.79 8.93
CA LEU A 169 -11.19 -9.74 7.55
C LEU A 169 -12.40 -9.57 6.64
N ALA A 170 -12.35 -8.63 5.71
CA ALA A 170 -13.51 -8.30 4.90
C ALA A 170 -13.14 -7.96 3.45
N VAL A 171 -14.09 -8.14 2.54
CA VAL A 171 -14.03 -7.66 1.16
C VAL A 171 -14.53 -6.21 1.11
N PRO A 172 -13.77 -5.25 0.58
CA PRO A 172 -14.22 -3.87 0.42
C PRO A 172 -15.12 -3.73 -0.81
N PHE A 173 -16.34 -3.25 -0.62
CA PHE A 173 -17.27 -2.90 -1.72
C PHE A 173 -17.13 -1.44 -2.17
N SER A 174 -16.47 -0.61 -1.37
CA SER A 174 -16.19 0.79 -1.69
C SER A 174 -14.69 1.07 -1.61
N ARG A 175 -14.27 2.20 -2.19
CA ARG A 175 -12.90 2.69 -2.05
C ARG A 175 -12.60 2.98 -0.59
N GLN A 176 -11.40 2.61 -0.18
CA GLN A 176 -10.90 2.84 1.17
C GLN A 176 -9.98 4.06 1.26
N GLY A 177 -9.25 4.35 0.14
CA GLY A 177 -8.18 5.35 0.15
C GLY A 177 -7.06 4.97 1.13
N ASN A 178 -6.03 5.80 1.23
CA ASN A 178 -4.90 5.60 2.13
C ASN A 178 -4.14 4.27 1.91
N THR A 179 -2.83 4.31 1.99
CA THR A 179 -1.93 3.17 1.85
C THR A 179 -0.87 3.13 2.96
N ALA A 180 -1.14 3.86 4.07
CA ALA A 180 -0.19 4.00 5.16
C ALA A 180 0.19 2.65 5.82
N ALA A 181 -0.68 1.63 5.73
CA ALA A 181 -0.40 0.31 6.26
C ALA A 181 -1.00 -0.79 5.40
N LEU A 182 -0.14 -1.66 4.88
CA LEU A 182 -0.48 -2.72 3.93
C LEU A 182 0.21 -4.03 4.32
N MET A 183 -0.44 -5.16 4.06
CA MET A 183 0.23 -6.46 4.05
C MET A 183 0.14 -7.08 2.65
N PHE A 184 1.19 -7.80 2.28
CA PHE A 184 1.27 -8.56 1.02
C PHE A 184 1.80 -9.96 1.30
N ASN A 185 1.31 -10.94 0.56
CA ASN A 185 2.08 -12.16 0.32
C ASN A 185 3.07 -11.93 -0.85
N ARG A 186 4.04 -12.81 -1.01
CA ARG A 186 5.10 -12.67 -2.03
C ARG A 186 4.55 -12.63 -3.45
N ALA A 187 3.60 -13.50 -3.77
CA ALA A 187 3.02 -13.57 -5.10
C ALA A 187 2.27 -12.27 -5.46
N ALA A 188 1.55 -11.71 -4.49
CA ALA A 188 0.85 -10.43 -4.69
C ALA A 188 1.81 -9.25 -4.88
N ALA A 189 2.92 -9.22 -4.15
CA ALA A 189 3.94 -8.20 -4.34
C ALA A 189 4.57 -8.26 -5.74
N GLN A 190 4.87 -9.47 -6.23
CA GLN A 190 5.36 -9.68 -7.60
C GLN A 190 4.33 -9.25 -8.65
N ALA A 191 3.07 -9.64 -8.49
CA ALA A 191 1.98 -9.24 -9.39
C ALA A 191 1.79 -7.72 -9.39
N ALA A 192 1.85 -7.07 -8.22
CA ALA A 192 1.76 -5.62 -8.09
C ALA A 192 2.91 -4.91 -8.81
N LEU A 193 4.16 -5.37 -8.65
CA LEU A 193 5.32 -4.82 -9.35
C LEU A 193 5.18 -4.87 -10.87
N GLN A 194 4.57 -5.92 -11.41
CA GLN A 194 4.34 -6.08 -12.85
C GLN A 194 3.18 -5.22 -13.36
N ALA A 195 2.11 -5.10 -12.59
CA ALA A 195 0.88 -4.50 -13.07
C ALA A 195 0.74 -2.99 -12.76
N LEU A 196 1.41 -2.50 -11.71
CA LEU A 196 1.27 -1.12 -11.27
C LEU A 196 2.21 -0.14 -12.01
N ALA A 197 3.21 -0.61 -12.71
CA ALA A 197 4.05 0.24 -13.56
C ALA A 197 3.59 0.19 -15.04
N PRO A 198 3.61 1.33 -15.77
CA PRO A 198 3.84 2.69 -15.30
C PRO A 198 2.67 3.28 -14.49
N MET A 199 2.96 4.29 -13.66
CA MET A 199 1.95 5.03 -12.89
C MET A 199 0.94 5.70 -13.81
N ARG A 200 -0.35 5.34 -13.68
CA ARG A 200 -1.51 5.94 -14.39
C ARG A 200 -2.58 6.47 -13.45
N LEU A 201 -2.42 6.26 -12.17
CA LEU A 201 -3.29 6.67 -11.08
C LEU A 201 -2.44 6.90 -9.83
N PRO A 202 -2.90 7.64 -8.82
CA PRO A 202 -2.30 7.59 -7.48
C PRO A 202 -2.20 6.15 -6.97
N TYR A 203 -1.21 5.87 -6.12
CA TYR A 203 -0.89 4.50 -5.69
C TYR A 203 -2.09 3.80 -5.03
N ASP A 204 -2.81 4.48 -4.12
CA ASP A 204 -4.02 3.97 -3.47
C ASP A 204 -5.12 3.61 -4.48
N HIS A 205 -5.32 4.44 -5.52
CA HIS A 205 -6.28 4.16 -6.58
C HIS A 205 -5.87 2.98 -7.45
N ALA A 206 -4.57 2.85 -7.73
CA ALA A 206 -4.04 1.76 -8.54
C ALA A 206 -4.12 0.43 -7.79
N LEU A 207 -3.68 0.40 -6.51
CA LEU A 207 -3.71 -0.78 -5.66
C LEU A 207 -5.14 -1.28 -5.41
N GLU A 208 -6.11 -0.37 -5.26
CA GLU A 208 -7.53 -0.71 -5.05
C GLU A 208 -8.27 -1.15 -6.33
N ARG A 209 -7.51 -1.68 -7.30
CA ARG A 209 -8.02 -2.31 -8.52
C ARG A 209 -7.52 -3.76 -8.63
N PRO A 210 -7.80 -4.61 -7.63
CA PRO A 210 -7.25 -5.96 -7.55
C PRO A 210 -7.60 -6.84 -8.75
N TRP A 211 -8.69 -6.56 -9.46
CA TRP A 211 -9.04 -7.23 -10.73
C TRP A 211 -8.02 -6.97 -11.85
N SER A 212 -7.22 -5.89 -11.78
CA SER A 212 -6.22 -5.57 -12.80
C SER A 212 -4.93 -6.37 -12.64
N TYR A 213 -4.70 -6.98 -11.47
CA TYR A 213 -3.52 -7.81 -11.19
C TYR A 213 -3.87 -9.16 -10.53
N GLY A 214 -5.16 -9.53 -10.54
CA GLY A 214 -5.62 -10.87 -10.22
C GLY A 214 -5.49 -11.28 -8.74
N GLN A 215 -5.48 -10.33 -7.78
CA GLN A 215 -5.21 -10.62 -6.38
C GLN A 215 -6.44 -10.42 -5.48
N ARG A 216 -6.50 -11.15 -4.37
CA ARG A 216 -7.54 -11.01 -3.34
C ARG A 216 -7.20 -9.87 -2.40
N LEU A 217 -7.73 -8.68 -2.68
CA LEU A 217 -7.64 -7.54 -1.77
C LEU A 217 -8.66 -7.69 -0.64
N ARG A 218 -8.19 -7.54 0.59
CA ARG A 218 -8.99 -7.53 1.81
C ARG A 218 -8.71 -6.27 2.62
N ILE A 219 -9.57 -6.01 3.59
CA ILE A 219 -9.35 -4.98 4.62
C ILE A 219 -9.58 -5.60 5.99
N VAL A 220 -8.98 -5.00 7.01
CA VAL A 220 -9.33 -5.26 8.40
C VAL A 220 -10.35 -4.23 8.86
N ALA A 221 -11.43 -4.67 9.45
CA ALA A 221 -12.47 -3.81 10.01
C ALA A 221 -12.76 -4.17 11.49
N PRO A 222 -12.63 -3.19 12.41
CA PRO A 222 -12.10 -1.83 12.23
C PRO A 222 -10.61 -1.80 11.85
N SER A 223 -10.12 -0.67 11.36
CA SER A 223 -8.69 -0.50 11.02
C SER A 223 -7.82 -0.56 12.28
N PRO A 224 -6.78 -1.43 12.34
CA PRO A 224 -5.84 -1.47 13.46
C PRO A 224 -4.75 -0.39 13.38
N VAL A 225 -4.67 0.31 12.25
CA VAL A 225 -3.71 1.39 11.99
C VAL A 225 -4.48 2.65 11.60
N HIS A 226 -4.18 3.75 12.26
CA HIS A 226 -4.79 5.05 12.01
C HIS A 226 -3.79 6.01 11.37
N ALA A 227 -4.24 7.12 10.83
CA ALA A 227 -3.36 8.24 10.52
C ALA A 227 -2.97 8.93 11.84
N GLN A 228 -1.75 9.43 11.94
CA GLN A 228 -1.35 10.22 13.08
C GLN A 228 -2.09 11.56 13.06
N ASP A 229 -2.87 11.86 14.10
CA ASP A 229 -3.61 13.11 14.22
C ASP A 229 -2.65 14.31 14.17
N GLY A 230 -2.99 15.28 13.31
CA GLY A 230 -2.23 16.53 13.18
C GLY A 230 -0.97 16.45 12.30
N SER A 231 -0.60 15.31 11.76
CA SER A 231 0.51 15.21 10.81
C SER A 231 0.12 15.78 9.45
N PRO A 232 0.75 16.87 8.97
CA PRO A 232 0.49 17.36 7.62
C PRO A 232 0.96 16.30 6.61
N SER A 233 0.09 15.94 5.67
CA SER A 233 0.48 15.03 4.58
C SER A 233 1.64 15.63 3.78
N THR A 234 2.75 14.90 3.68
CA THR A 234 3.91 15.33 2.87
C THR A 234 3.64 15.30 1.36
N ILE A 235 2.57 14.60 0.94
CA ILE A 235 2.11 14.55 -0.45
C ILE A 235 1.38 15.85 -0.84
N SER A 236 0.86 16.61 0.13
CA SER A 236 -0.02 17.76 -0.08
C SER A 236 0.70 19.03 -0.55
N GLY A 237 2.02 19.04 -0.77
CA GLY A 237 2.81 20.20 -1.18
C GLY A 237 2.46 20.82 -2.54
N GLY A 238 1.47 20.30 -3.26
CA GLY A 238 1.00 20.84 -4.52
C GLY A 238 -0.36 20.28 -4.89
N ARG A 239 -1.44 20.88 -4.39
CA ARG A 239 -2.78 20.56 -4.90
C ARG A 239 -2.85 20.92 -6.38
N THR A 240 -2.58 19.95 -7.25
CA THR A 240 -2.78 20.14 -8.70
C THR A 240 -4.24 20.41 -8.98
N ARG A 241 -4.50 21.48 -9.73
CA ARG A 241 -5.85 21.89 -10.11
C ARG A 241 -6.45 20.84 -11.07
N LYS A 242 -7.68 20.41 -10.80
CA LYS A 242 -8.41 19.53 -11.71
C LYS A 242 -8.59 20.19 -13.08
N PHE A 243 -8.52 19.43 -14.15
CA PHE A 243 -8.84 19.89 -15.49
C PHE A 243 -10.29 20.41 -15.59
N ARG A 244 -10.58 21.18 -16.65
CA ARG A 244 -11.95 21.67 -16.93
C ARG A 244 -12.89 20.47 -17.08
N TRP A 245 -14.17 20.69 -16.76
CA TRP A 245 -15.17 19.61 -16.75
C TRP A 245 -15.22 18.81 -18.06
N VAL A 246 -15.21 19.49 -19.22
CA VAL A 246 -15.24 18.87 -20.55
C VAL A 246 -14.03 17.95 -20.78
N GLN A 247 -12.84 18.37 -20.37
CA GLN A 247 -11.60 17.60 -20.49
C GLN A 247 -11.61 16.34 -19.60
N ARG A 248 -12.52 16.28 -18.62
CA ARG A 248 -12.66 15.16 -17.67
C ARG A 248 -13.74 14.16 -18.06
N LEU A 249 -14.38 14.28 -19.22
CA LEU A 249 -15.34 13.27 -19.71
C LEU A 249 -14.75 11.85 -19.72
N PRO A 250 -13.53 11.60 -20.22
CA PRO A 250 -12.91 10.29 -20.14
C PRO A 250 -12.67 9.81 -18.69
N THR A 251 -12.35 10.75 -17.78
CA THR A 251 -12.19 10.45 -16.35
C THR A 251 -13.50 9.99 -15.72
N HIS A 252 -14.62 10.62 -16.06
CA HIS A 252 -15.93 10.24 -15.53
C HIS A 252 -16.36 8.86 -16.07
N ALA A 253 -16.19 8.60 -17.36
CA ALA A 253 -16.44 7.29 -17.96
C ALA A 253 -15.57 6.20 -17.32
N PHE A 254 -14.25 6.48 -17.11
CA PHE A 254 -13.36 5.58 -16.41
C PHE A 254 -13.84 5.29 -14.98
N ARG A 255 -14.27 6.30 -14.23
CA ARG A 255 -14.75 6.13 -12.85
C ARG A 255 -15.99 5.23 -12.78
N VAL A 256 -16.98 5.46 -13.65
CA VAL A 256 -18.19 4.63 -13.70
C VAL A 256 -17.81 3.16 -13.97
N ARG A 257 -17.00 2.94 -15.01
CA ARG A 257 -16.51 1.58 -15.34
C ARG A 257 -15.73 0.96 -14.18
N ASN A 258 -14.87 1.75 -13.53
CA ASN A 258 -14.03 1.28 -12.41
C ASN A 258 -14.88 0.86 -11.21
N GLU A 259 -15.93 1.62 -10.87
CA GLU A 259 -16.83 1.27 -9.78
C GLU A 259 -17.68 0.04 -10.12
N ALA A 260 -18.16 -0.10 -11.35
CA ALA A 260 -18.85 -1.31 -11.80
C ALA A 260 -17.95 -2.56 -11.69
N GLN A 261 -16.69 -2.44 -12.14
CA GLN A 261 -15.70 -3.53 -12.01
C GLN A 261 -15.40 -3.87 -10.54
N ARG A 262 -15.31 -2.85 -9.67
CA ARG A 262 -15.12 -3.03 -8.23
C ARG A 262 -16.25 -3.85 -7.62
N LEU A 263 -17.50 -3.45 -7.88
CA LEU A 263 -18.68 -4.12 -7.34
C LEU A 263 -18.78 -5.57 -7.84
N ALA A 264 -18.59 -5.80 -9.14
CA ALA A 264 -18.61 -7.16 -9.71
C ALA A 264 -17.52 -8.04 -9.10
N TRP A 265 -16.29 -7.51 -9.01
CA TRP A 265 -15.17 -8.22 -8.41
C TRP A 265 -15.41 -8.50 -6.92
N ALA A 266 -15.84 -7.49 -6.15
CA ALA A 266 -16.09 -7.63 -4.70
C ALA A 266 -17.18 -8.68 -4.43
N LEU A 267 -18.26 -8.68 -5.21
CA LEU A 267 -19.32 -9.68 -5.10
C LEU A 267 -18.78 -11.09 -5.35
N GLY A 268 -18.03 -11.29 -6.46
CA GLY A 268 -17.40 -12.58 -6.77
C GLY A 268 -16.47 -13.05 -5.66
N GLN A 269 -15.63 -12.16 -5.11
CA GLN A 269 -14.72 -12.48 -4.02
C GLN A 269 -15.45 -12.84 -2.71
N TRP A 270 -16.53 -12.15 -2.41
CA TRP A 270 -17.33 -12.42 -1.22
C TRP A 270 -18.07 -13.75 -1.32
N LEU A 271 -18.69 -14.06 -2.47
CA LEU A 271 -19.37 -15.33 -2.71
C LEU A 271 -18.38 -16.50 -2.63
N SER A 272 -17.22 -16.40 -3.30
CA SER A 272 -16.18 -17.45 -3.26
C SER A 272 -15.67 -17.70 -1.83
N ALA A 273 -15.52 -16.65 -1.02
CA ALA A 273 -15.03 -16.80 0.36
C ALA A 273 -16.05 -17.46 1.31
N ARG A 274 -17.34 -17.49 0.95
CA ARG A 274 -18.40 -18.18 1.73
C ARG A 274 -18.54 -19.66 1.36
N SER A 275 -18.00 -20.03 0.22
CA SER A 275 -18.05 -21.42 -0.29
C SER A 275 -16.80 -22.23 0.08
N SER A 276 -15.80 -21.59 0.69
CA SER A 276 -14.54 -22.17 1.16
C SER A 276 -14.51 -22.27 2.68
#